data_210bc84313b2b022ab7bd5bb8333b50a
#
_entry.id   210bc84313b2b022ab7bd5bb8333b50a
#
_cell.length_a   1.000
_cell.length_b   1.000
_cell.length_c   1.000
_cell.angle_alpha   90.00
_cell.angle_beta   90.00
_cell.angle_gamma   90.00
#
_symmetry.space_group_name_H-M   'P 1'
#
loop_
_entity.id
_entity.type
_entity.pdbx_description
1 polymer ?
#
loop_
_entity_poly.entity_id
_entity_poly.type
_entity_poly.pdbx_seq_one_letter_code
_entity_poly.pdbx_strand_id
1 'polypeptide(L)'
;MLPVEEQLKTLRRGTSEIIDEKDLAQLLAKDKPLRIKAGFDPTAPDLHLGHTVLLHKMKQFQDLGHEVIFLIGDFTGMIGDPTGRSETRKNLTPEEVQKNAKTYLEQVFKILDSEKTTVAYNSEWMGKFTSVNMIELAAHYTVARMLERDDFQKRMAKNLPVSIHELMYPLIQGYDSVALKSDVELGGTDQKFNLLVGRDLQRAYEQKPQIVLTMPLLEGTDGVQKMSKSLNNSIGVFDPPNEMFGKIMSISDELMWRYYELLSQVSTDELGSMQEQAKSGALNPKNAKLELAREIVTLYHSSAEAEAAAGEFENVFKKKNLPEDIPVITGWGQETRGICTILKENKLTDSTSAARRLIQQGSVTVNGEKVSDVNQEFSGDKEYMIKVGKKRFLKIEPD
;
A
#
# COMPACT_ATOMS: atom_id res chain seq x y z
N MET A 1 14.03 -28.22 0.67
CA MET A 1 13.83 -26.74 0.59
C MET A 1 14.92 -26.11 -0.27
N LEU A 2 14.80 -24.79 -0.61
CA LEU A 2 15.88 -24.07 -1.30
C LEU A 2 17.13 -23.93 -0.39
N PRO A 3 18.34 -23.70 -0.94
CA PRO A 3 19.54 -23.42 -0.17
C PRO A 3 19.33 -22.22 0.78
N VAL A 4 20.00 -22.25 1.95
CA VAL A 4 19.81 -21.23 3.02
C VAL A 4 20.03 -19.80 2.51
N GLU A 5 21.05 -19.55 1.71
CA GLU A 5 21.34 -18.23 1.17
C GLU A 5 20.25 -17.71 0.22
N GLU A 6 19.66 -18.58 -0.57
CA GLU A 6 18.55 -18.20 -1.47
C GLU A 6 17.30 -17.87 -0.66
N GLN A 7 17.01 -18.66 0.38
CA GLN A 7 15.91 -18.35 1.30
C GLN A 7 16.16 -17.01 1.98
N LEU A 8 17.37 -16.77 2.54
CA LEU A 8 17.71 -15.52 3.19
C LEU A 8 17.64 -14.32 2.22
N LYS A 9 18.10 -14.47 0.96
CA LYS A 9 17.96 -13.42 -0.07
C LYS A 9 16.50 -13.01 -0.24
N THR A 10 15.60 -13.97 -0.32
CA THR A 10 14.15 -13.74 -0.44
C THR A 10 13.59 -13.06 0.82
N LEU A 11 13.97 -13.55 1.99
CA LEU A 11 13.43 -13.08 3.27
C LEU A 11 13.97 -11.68 3.67
N ARG A 12 15.18 -11.31 3.25
CA ARG A 12 15.74 -9.97 3.44
C ARG A 12 15.05 -8.89 2.63
N ARG A 13 14.46 -9.23 1.46
CA ARG A 13 13.81 -8.24 0.59
C ARG A 13 12.71 -7.48 1.34
N GLY A 14 12.79 -6.16 1.36
CA GLY A 14 11.80 -5.29 1.98
C GLY A 14 11.68 -5.43 3.51
N THR A 15 12.52 -6.23 4.16
CA THR A 15 12.57 -6.41 5.61
C THR A 15 13.36 -5.26 6.24
N SER A 16 12.80 -4.65 7.30
CA SER A 16 13.52 -3.60 8.04
C SER A 16 14.58 -4.17 8.97
N GLU A 17 14.27 -5.27 9.67
CA GLU A 17 15.17 -5.87 10.63
C GLU A 17 14.83 -7.35 10.82
N ILE A 18 15.85 -8.19 10.95
CA ILE A 18 15.74 -9.58 11.38
C ILE A 18 16.51 -9.71 12.70
N ILE A 19 15.80 -9.93 13.78
CA ILE A 19 16.42 -10.12 15.12
C ILE A 19 16.83 -11.57 15.24
N ASP A 20 18.14 -11.77 15.42
CA ASP A 20 18.88 -13.01 15.39
C ASP A 20 18.91 -13.72 14.03
N GLU A 21 19.31 -12.98 12.98
CA GLU A 21 19.44 -13.53 11.63
C GLU A 21 20.37 -14.76 11.57
N LYS A 22 21.41 -14.83 12.42
CA LYS A 22 22.28 -16.01 12.53
C LYS A 22 21.49 -17.24 12.98
N ASP A 23 20.60 -17.06 13.94
CA ASP A 23 19.73 -18.12 14.42
C ASP A 23 18.71 -18.53 13.38
N LEU A 24 18.19 -17.57 12.56
CA LEU A 24 17.32 -17.87 11.42
C LEU A 24 18.06 -18.77 10.42
N ALA A 25 19.28 -18.42 10.03
CA ALA A 25 20.11 -19.23 9.14
C ALA A 25 20.30 -20.68 9.66
N GLN A 26 20.55 -20.81 10.98
CA GLN A 26 20.68 -22.13 11.63
C GLN A 26 19.36 -22.91 11.63
N LEU A 27 18.22 -22.25 11.76
CA LEU A 27 16.90 -22.89 11.69
C LEU A 27 16.62 -23.36 10.29
N LEU A 28 16.86 -22.55 9.27
CA LEU A 28 16.70 -22.89 7.84
C LEU A 28 17.60 -24.04 7.43
N ALA A 29 18.82 -24.12 7.97
CA ALA A 29 19.76 -25.21 7.70
C ALA A 29 19.32 -26.58 8.22
N LYS A 30 18.30 -26.65 9.09
CA LYS A 30 17.73 -27.92 9.57
C LYS A 30 16.83 -28.63 8.54
N ASP A 31 16.55 -27.96 7.43
CA ASP A 31 15.69 -28.46 6.34
C ASP A 31 14.32 -28.98 6.80
N LYS A 32 13.74 -28.27 7.78
CA LYS A 32 12.42 -28.55 8.35
C LYS A 32 11.53 -27.32 8.25
N PRO A 33 10.22 -27.49 8.00
CA PRO A 33 9.28 -26.39 8.05
C PRO A 33 9.37 -25.64 9.40
N LEU A 34 9.49 -24.32 9.34
CA LEU A 34 9.39 -23.42 10.48
C LEU A 34 7.95 -22.97 10.65
N ARG A 35 7.55 -22.67 11.88
CA ARG A 35 6.24 -22.13 12.22
C ARG A 35 6.31 -20.60 12.22
N ILE A 36 5.71 -20.00 11.20
CA ILE A 36 5.75 -18.57 10.92
C ILE A 36 4.42 -17.96 11.33
N LYS A 37 4.43 -17.07 12.30
CA LYS A 37 3.21 -16.42 12.84
C LYS A 37 3.16 -14.95 12.45
N ALA A 38 1.98 -14.43 12.12
CA ALA A 38 1.67 -13.02 12.16
C ALA A 38 0.26 -12.82 12.73
N GLY A 39 0.11 -11.90 13.67
CA GLY A 39 -1.15 -11.59 14.33
C GLY A 39 -1.80 -10.35 13.73
N PHE A 40 -3.13 -10.41 13.56
CA PHE A 40 -3.95 -9.32 13.06
C PHE A 40 -5.20 -9.17 13.93
N ASP A 41 -5.35 -8.01 14.55
CA ASP A 41 -6.58 -7.65 15.24
C ASP A 41 -7.64 -7.20 14.22
N PRO A 42 -8.81 -7.81 14.18
CA PRO A 42 -9.86 -7.50 13.20
C PRO A 42 -10.61 -6.21 13.57
N THR A 43 -9.90 -5.10 13.55
CA THR A 43 -10.37 -3.79 14.04
C THR A 43 -11.20 -3.00 13.03
N ALA A 44 -11.25 -3.44 11.79
CA ALA A 44 -12.06 -2.90 10.70
C ALA A 44 -12.36 -4.03 9.70
N PRO A 45 -13.46 -3.95 8.92
CA PRO A 45 -13.85 -5.05 8.04
C PRO A 45 -12.89 -5.30 6.88
N ASP A 46 -12.12 -4.30 6.45
CA ASP A 46 -11.31 -4.42 5.24
C ASP A 46 -9.85 -4.13 5.49
N LEU A 47 -9.00 -4.89 4.78
CA LEU A 47 -7.56 -4.66 4.68
C LEU A 47 -7.24 -3.59 3.62
N HIS A 48 -6.08 -2.97 3.75
CA HIS A 48 -5.49 -2.10 2.74
C HIS A 48 -4.07 -2.56 2.42
N LEU A 49 -3.45 -2.05 1.35
CA LEU A 49 -2.14 -2.48 0.88
C LEU A 49 -1.03 -2.41 1.96
N GLY A 50 -1.17 -1.54 2.96
CA GLY A 50 -0.25 -1.53 4.11
C GLY A 50 -0.24 -2.84 4.92
N HIS A 51 -1.39 -3.51 5.07
CA HIS A 51 -1.47 -4.82 5.74
C HIS A 51 -0.90 -5.93 4.84
N THR A 52 -1.04 -5.78 3.53
CA THR A 52 -0.60 -6.82 2.60
C THR A 52 0.91 -6.94 2.49
N VAL A 53 1.67 -5.93 2.90
CA VAL A 53 3.14 -6.02 3.04
C VAL A 53 3.52 -7.23 3.92
N LEU A 54 2.83 -7.39 5.04
CA LEU A 54 3.07 -8.51 5.96
C LEU A 54 2.58 -9.83 5.36
N LEU A 55 1.43 -9.83 4.67
CA LEU A 55 0.89 -11.02 4.00
C LEU A 55 1.80 -11.49 2.86
N HIS A 56 2.39 -10.58 2.08
CA HIS A 56 3.38 -10.94 1.06
C HIS A 56 4.63 -11.58 1.67
N LYS A 57 5.07 -11.11 2.84
CA LYS A 57 6.17 -11.74 3.56
C LYS A 57 5.79 -13.14 4.05
N MET A 58 4.58 -13.32 4.60
CA MET A 58 4.05 -14.64 4.94
C MET A 58 4.01 -15.56 3.70
N LYS A 59 3.57 -15.04 2.54
CA LYS A 59 3.55 -15.80 1.29
C LYS A 59 4.94 -16.26 0.87
N GLN A 60 5.97 -15.41 1.02
CA GLN A 60 7.35 -15.81 0.75
C GLN A 60 7.78 -17.00 1.61
N PHE A 61 7.47 -17.01 2.90
CA PHE A 61 7.72 -18.18 3.76
C PHE A 61 6.92 -19.41 3.33
N GLN A 62 5.66 -19.23 2.93
CA GLN A 62 4.80 -20.31 2.45
C GLN A 62 5.36 -20.94 1.16
N ASP A 63 5.85 -20.12 0.22
CA ASP A 63 6.45 -20.58 -1.04
C ASP A 63 7.79 -21.29 -0.83
N LEU A 64 8.50 -20.93 0.24
CA LEU A 64 9.71 -21.61 0.68
C LEU A 64 9.42 -22.97 1.38
N GLY A 65 8.16 -23.30 1.63
CA GLY A 65 7.73 -24.56 2.23
C GLY A 65 7.62 -24.54 3.75
N HIS A 66 7.50 -23.35 4.37
CA HIS A 66 7.28 -23.20 5.81
C HIS A 66 5.78 -23.21 6.16
N GLU A 67 5.46 -23.56 7.42
CA GLU A 67 4.10 -23.52 7.97
C GLU A 67 3.72 -22.09 8.32
N VAL A 68 2.72 -21.54 7.64
CA VAL A 68 2.24 -20.18 7.89
C VAL A 68 1.00 -20.20 8.77
N ILE A 69 1.04 -19.44 9.86
CA ILE A 69 -0.03 -19.30 10.84
C ILE A 69 -0.54 -17.86 10.78
N PHE A 70 -1.74 -17.69 10.24
CA PHE A 70 -2.47 -16.42 10.26
C PHE A 70 -3.28 -16.36 11.55
N LEU A 71 -2.82 -15.55 12.52
CA LEU A 71 -3.45 -15.42 13.82
C LEU A 71 -4.45 -14.26 13.80
N ILE A 72 -5.69 -14.57 14.09
CA ILE A 72 -6.73 -13.57 14.33
C ILE A 72 -6.75 -13.24 15.83
N GLY A 73 -6.46 -12.00 16.14
CA GLY A 73 -6.51 -11.44 17.48
C GLY A 73 -7.94 -11.10 17.89
N ASP A 74 -8.80 -12.10 18.00
CA ASP A 74 -10.20 -11.89 18.39
C ASP A 74 -10.34 -11.55 19.89
N PHE A 75 -9.46 -12.05 20.73
CA PHE A 75 -9.38 -11.65 22.13
C PHE A 75 -8.65 -10.30 22.29
N THR A 76 -7.50 -10.13 21.66
CA THR A 76 -6.72 -8.88 21.71
C THR A 76 -7.45 -7.71 21.07
N GLY A 77 -8.23 -7.94 20.03
CA GLY A 77 -9.08 -6.92 19.39
C GLY A 77 -10.13 -6.31 20.33
N MET A 78 -10.60 -7.06 21.33
CA MET A 78 -11.48 -6.53 22.38
C MET A 78 -10.75 -5.64 23.40
N ILE A 79 -9.43 -5.82 23.57
CA ILE A 79 -8.61 -4.97 24.45
C ILE A 79 -8.21 -3.69 23.67
N GLY A 80 -7.80 -3.84 22.43
CA GLY A 80 -7.31 -2.81 21.54
C GLY A 80 -5.81 -2.52 21.70
N ASP A 81 -5.08 -2.63 20.59
CA ASP A 81 -3.65 -2.34 20.55
C ASP A 81 -3.39 -0.85 20.84
N PRO A 82 -2.60 -0.53 21.89
CA PRO A 82 -2.23 0.84 22.22
C PRO A 82 -1.17 1.43 21.27
N THR A 83 -0.57 0.63 20.39
CA THR A 83 0.55 1.05 19.52
C THR A 83 0.25 2.32 18.71
N GLY A 84 1.09 3.35 18.92
CA GLY A 84 1.04 4.60 18.15
C GLY A 84 -0.21 5.45 18.42
N ARG A 85 -0.93 5.23 19.52
CA ARG A 85 -2.13 5.97 19.90
C ARG A 85 -1.85 6.99 20.99
N SER A 86 -2.54 8.13 20.91
CA SER A 86 -2.56 9.15 21.95
C SER A 86 -3.68 8.95 22.97
N GLU A 87 -4.67 8.12 22.66
CA GLU A 87 -5.86 7.85 23.46
C GLU A 87 -6.17 6.36 23.51
N THR A 88 -6.84 5.90 24.56
CA THR A 88 -7.34 4.54 24.70
C THR A 88 -8.35 4.22 23.59
N ARG A 89 -8.18 3.08 22.92
CA ARG A 89 -9.07 2.65 21.84
C ARG A 89 -10.44 2.24 22.39
N LYS A 90 -11.51 2.52 21.63
CA LYS A 90 -12.83 1.95 21.93
C LYS A 90 -12.77 0.43 21.71
N ASN A 91 -13.21 -0.32 22.72
CA ASN A 91 -13.29 -1.77 22.65
C ASN A 91 -14.34 -2.20 21.62
N LEU A 92 -14.01 -3.24 20.86
CA LEU A 92 -14.96 -3.89 19.95
C LEU A 92 -15.81 -4.91 20.71
N THR A 93 -17.05 -5.14 20.24
CA THR A 93 -17.87 -6.25 20.74
C THR A 93 -17.41 -7.57 20.10
N PRO A 94 -17.70 -8.72 20.75
CA PRO A 94 -17.39 -10.02 20.15
C PRO A 94 -18.02 -10.22 18.76
N GLU A 95 -19.22 -9.70 18.55
CA GLU A 95 -19.94 -9.79 17.27
C GLU A 95 -19.25 -8.97 16.17
N GLU A 96 -18.78 -7.75 16.50
CA GLU A 96 -18.00 -6.93 15.59
C GLU A 96 -16.68 -7.60 15.20
N VAL A 97 -15.98 -8.18 16.17
CA VAL A 97 -14.74 -8.93 15.96
C VAL A 97 -14.96 -10.13 15.04
N GLN A 98 -15.98 -10.95 15.29
CA GLN A 98 -16.31 -12.12 14.44
C GLN A 98 -16.69 -11.72 13.02
N LYS A 99 -17.49 -10.68 12.87
CA LYS A 99 -17.85 -10.15 11.55
C LYS A 99 -16.63 -9.69 10.76
N ASN A 100 -15.74 -8.92 11.39
CA ASN A 100 -14.53 -8.43 10.76
C ASN A 100 -13.55 -9.56 10.45
N ALA A 101 -13.42 -10.56 11.34
CA ALA A 101 -12.55 -11.72 11.13
C ALA A 101 -12.92 -12.50 9.86
N LYS A 102 -14.21 -12.66 9.59
CA LYS A 102 -14.68 -13.33 8.37
C LYS A 102 -14.25 -12.60 7.10
N THR A 103 -14.42 -11.28 7.06
CA THR A 103 -14.01 -10.48 5.90
C THR A 103 -12.49 -10.43 5.74
N TYR A 104 -11.72 -10.52 6.84
CA TYR A 104 -10.25 -10.63 6.78
C TYR A 104 -9.81 -11.88 6.04
N LEU A 105 -10.37 -13.04 6.36
CA LEU A 105 -9.99 -14.30 5.72
C LEU A 105 -10.24 -14.28 4.22
N GLU A 106 -11.36 -13.72 3.75
CA GLU A 106 -11.66 -13.58 2.33
C GLU A 106 -10.59 -12.75 1.60
N GLN A 107 -10.03 -11.74 2.27
CA GLN A 107 -8.99 -10.87 1.71
C GLN A 107 -7.60 -11.51 1.80
N VAL A 108 -7.29 -12.16 2.90
CA VAL A 108 -6.01 -12.85 3.15
C VAL A 108 -5.78 -13.95 2.12
N PHE A 109 -6.81 -14.72 1.80
CA PHE A 109 -6.74 -15.81 0.83
C PHE A 109 -6.70 -15.36 -0.64
N LYS A 110 -6.71 -14.04 -0.90
CA LYS A 110 -6.25 -13.52 -2.22
C LYS A 110 -4.73 -13.58 -2.39
N ILE A 111 -3.99 -13.67 -1.27
CA ILE A 111 -2.52 -13.67 -1.25
C ILE A 111 -1.99 -15.03 -0.79
N LEU A 112 -2.48 -15.53 0.35
CA LEU A 112 -2.05 -16.79 0.94
C LEU A 112 -2.84 -17.96 0.37
N ASP A 113 -2.17 -19.10 0.20
CA ASP A 113 -2.80 -20.36 -0.13
C ASP A 113 -3.58 -20.88 1.10
N SER A 114 -4.89 -21.01 0.98
CA SER A 114 -5.77 -21.43 2.07
C SER A 114 -5.51 -22.86 2.55
N GLU A 115 -5.01 -23.75 1.67
CA GLU A 115 -4.71 -25.13 2.05
C GLU A 115 -3.39 -25.26 2.83
N LYS A 116 -2.51 -24.24 2.72
CA LYS A 116 -1.20 -24.18 3.38
C LYS A 116 -1.14 -23.16 4.51
N THR A 117 -2.27 -22.57 4.87
CA THR A 117 -2.35 -21.56 5.93
C THR A 117 -3.15 -22.10 7.11
N THR A 118 -2.54 -22.16 8.27
CA THR A 118 -3.24 -22.42 9.51
C THR A 118 -3.87 -21.12 10.01
N VAL A 119 -5.19 -21.09 10.15
CA VAL A 119 -5.90 -19.98 10.81
C VAL A 119 -6.03 -20.31 12.28
N ALA A 120 -5.60 -19.41 13.16
CA ALA A 120 -5.69 -19.55 14.61
C ALA A 120 -6.41 -18.33 15.22
N TYR A 121 -7.07 -18.53 16.35
CA TYR A 121 -7.76 -17.50 17.11
C TYR A 121 -7.20 -17.45 18.52
N ASN A 122 -6.77 -16.29 19.01
CA ASN A 122 -6.18 -16.23 20.33
C ASN A 122 -7.19 -16.38 21.47
N SER A 123 -8.48 -16.29 21.21
CA SER A 123 -9.52 -16.69 22.13
C SER A 123 -9.48 -18.19 22.48
N GLU A 124 -8.89 -19.05 21.64
CA GLU A 124 -8.80 -20.50 21.89
C GLU A 124 -8.01 -20.84 23.14
N TRP A 125 -6.98 -20.08 23.46
CA TRP A 125 -6.19 -20.21 24.69
C TRP A 125 -6.52 -19.15 25.74
N MET A 126 -6.68 -17.89 25.32
CA MET A 126 -7.00 -16.81 26.27
C MET A 126 -8.38 -16.97 26.91
N GLY A 127 -9.35 -17.50 26.17
CA GLY A 127 -10.68 -17.82 26.72
C GLY A 127 -10.69 -18.89 27.82
N LYS A 128 -9.59 -19.66 27.94
CA LYS A 128 -9.41 -20.68 29.01
C LYS A 128 -8.60 -20.15 30.21
N PHE A 129 -8.06 -18.93 30.09
CA PHE A 129 -7.27 -18.33 31.17
C PHE A 129 -8.16 -18.02 32.36
N THR A 130 -7.69 -18.47 33.52
CA THR A 130 -8.25 -18.05 34.79
C THR A 130 -7.60 -16.78 35.30
N SER A 131 -8.13 -16.16 36.33
CA SER A 131 -7.48 -15.02 36.99
C SER A 131 -6.07 -15.36 37.51
N VAL A 132 -5.85 -16.62 37.92
CA VAL A 132 -4.51 -17.10 38.34
C VAL A 132 -3.55 -17.08 37.16
N ASN A 133 -3.94 -17.62 36.01
CA ASN A 133 -3.08 -17.62 34.81
C ASN A 133 -2.76 -16.21 34.35
N MET A 134 -3.67 -15.25 34.48
CA MET A 134 -3.40 -13.85 34.15
C MET A 134 -2.38 -13.21 35.10
N ILE A 135 -2.43 -13.57 36.41
CA ILE A 135 -1.43 -13.10 37.39
C ILE A 135 -0.07 -13.73 37.10
N GLU A 136 -0.02 -15.01 36.80
CA GLU A 136 1.20 -15.72 36.41
C GLU A 136 1.84 -15.11 35.17
N LEU A 137 1.05 -14.85 34.11
CA LEU A 137 1.50 -14.18 32.92
C LEU A 137 2.09 -12.79 33.22
N ALA A 138 1.38 -12.00 34.04
CA ALA A 138 1.83 -10.67 34.44
C ALA A 138 3.11 -10.70 35.28
N ALA A 139 3.34 -11.74 36.06
CA ALA A 139 4.55 -11.92 36.90
C ALA A 139 5.86 -12.08 36.08
N HIS A 140 5.76 -12.48 34.81
CA HIS A 140 6.94 -12.63 33.95
C HIS A 140 7.50 -11.31 33.41
N TYR A 141 6.82 -10.18 33.65
CA TYR A 141 7.26 -8.88 33.12
C TYR A 141 7.13 -7.75 34.15
N THR A 142 8.07 -6.83 34.15
CA THR A 142 8.03 -5.70 35.11
C THR A 142 7.35 -4.48 34.49
N VAL A 143 6.73 -3.66 35.33
CA VAL A 143 6.17 -2.36 34.93
C VAL A 143 7.26 -1.48 34.30
N ALA A 144 8.48 -1.46 34.85
CA ALA A 144 9.58 -0.69 34.33
C ALA A 144 9.90 -1.05 32.87
N ARG A 145 9.97 -2.34 32.53
CA ARG A 145 10.18 -2.79 31.16
C ARG A 145 8.97 -2.52 30.26
N MET A 146 7.76 -2.62 30.78
CA MET A 146 6.56 -2.27 29.99
C MET A 146 6.56 -0.80 29.61
N LEU A 147 7.05 0.07 30.50
CA LEU A 147 7.15 1.52 30.28
C LEU A 147 8.34 1.93 29.39
N GLU A 148 9.19 1.01 28.93
CA GLU A 148 10.18 1.28 27.87
C GLU A 148 9.53 1.52 26.50
N ARG A 149 8.26 1.21 26.38
CA ARG A 149 7.48 1.43 25.16
C ARG A 149 7.32 2.91 24.87
N ASP A 150 7.73 3.35 23.69
CA ASP A 150 7.76 4.75 23.25
C ASP A 150 6.45 5.50 23.41
N ASP A 151 5.33 4.86 23.08
CA ASP A 151 4.00 5.48 23.15
C ASP A 151 3.54 5.67 24.61
N PHE A 152 3.83 4.72 25.50
CA PHE A 152 3.56 4.88 26.93
C PHE A 152 4.40 6.00 27.54
N GLN A 153 5.70 6.05 27.23
CA GLN A 153 6.58 7.13 27.66
C GLN A 153 6.07 8.51 27.21
N LYS A 154 5.72 8.64 25.93
CA LYS A 154 5.22 9.88 25.36
C LYS A 154 3.89 10.33 26.00
N ARG A 155 3.00 9.38 26.28
CA ARG A 155 1.72 9.67 26.95
C ARG A 155 1.95 10.09 28.41
N MET A 156 2.76 9.35 29.15
CA MET A 156 3.08 9.69 30.55
C MET A 156 3.78 11.06 30.66
N ALA A 157 4.74 11.35 29.78
CA ALA A 157 5.43 12.65 29.73
C ALA A 157 4.47 13.83 29.46
N LYS A 158 3.34 13.55 28.79
CA LYS A 158 2.27 14.54 28.53
C LYS A 158 1.13 14.49 29.56
N ASN A 159 1.28 13.73 30.64
CA ASN A 159 0.23 13.48 31.65
C ASN A 159 -1.07 12.92 31.03
N LEU A 160 -0.95 12.17 29.93
CA LEU A 160 -2.08 11.44 29.36
C LEU A 160 -2.22 10.09 30.03
N PRO A 161 -3.45 9.58 30.22
CA PRO A 161 -3.68 8.34 30.94
C PRO A 161 -3.16 7.12 30.16
N VAL A 162 -2.58 6.17 30.87
CA VAL A 162 -2.27 4.81 30.36
C VAL A 162 -3.03 3.83 31.26
N SER A 163 -3.97 3.10 30.70
CA SER A 163 -4.82 2.18 31.44
C SER A 163 -4.13 0.83 31.67
N ILE A 164 -4.46 0.14 32.76
CA ILE A 164 -3.81 -1.14 33.12
C ILE A 164 -4.01 -2.19 32.03
N HIS A 165 -5.18 -2.26 31.40
CA HIS A 165 -5.44 -3.23 30.33
C HIS A 165 -4.52 -3.01 29.10
N GLU A 166 -4.10 -1.76 28.84
CA GLU A 166 -3.14 -1.44 27.78
C GLU A 166 -1.74 -2.00 28.10
N LEU A 167 -1.37 -2.08 29.39
CA LEU A 167 -0.13 -2.73 29.82
C LEU A 167 -0.19 -4.26 29.69
N MET A 168 -1.39 -4.83 29.71
CA MET A 168 -1.59 -6.27 29.54
C MET A 168 -1.55 -6.70 28.07
N TYR A 169 -1.88 -5.81 27.14
CA TYR A 169 -1.94 -6.13 25.70
C TYR A 169 -0.66 -6.77 25.17
N PRO A 170 0.56 -6.22 25.39
CA PRO A 170 1.80 -6.84 24.90
C PRO A 170 2.07 -8.24 25.49
N LEU A 171 1.63 -8.50 26.72
CA LEU A 171 1.78 -9.81 27.35
C LEU A 171 0.86 -10.84 26.72
N ILE A 172 -0.37 -10.46 26.44
CA ILE A 172 -1.36 -11.33 25.80
C ILE A 172 -0.93 -11.65 24.37
N GLN A 173 -0.53 -10.66 23.59
CA GLN A 173 0.04 -10.87 22.25
C GLN A 173 1.31 -11.73 22.32
N GLY A 174 2.18 -11.48 23.29
CA GLY A 174 3.41 -12.27 23.47
C GLY A 174 3.12 -13.74 23.83
N TYR A 175 2.06 -14.00 24.60
CA TYR A 175 1.64 -15.36 24.94
C TYR A 175 1.15 -16.16 23.72
N ASP A 176 0.64 -15.51 22.68
CA ASP A 176 0.31 -16.16 21.42
C ASP A 176 1.50 -16.93 20.84
N SER A 177 2.71 -16.38 20.98
CA SER A 177 3.95 -17.05 20.55
C SER A 177 4.27 -18.29 21.37
N VAL A 178 3.96 -18.26 22.67
CA VAL A 178 4.09 -19.42 23.57
C VAL A 178 3.08 -20.51 23.20
N ALA A 179 1.81 -20.13 23.03
CA ALA A 179 0.72 -21.06 22.71
C ALA A 179 0.95 -21.73 21.35
N LEU A 180 1.37 -20.96 20.35
CA LEU A 180 1.62 -21.44 19.00
C LEU A 180 3.01 -22.07 18.83
N LYS A 181 3.92 -21.93 19.78
CA LYS A 181 5.33 -22.36 19.67
C LYS A 181 5.96 -21.88 18.37
N SER A 182 5.79 -20.61 18.06
CA SER A 182 6.27 -20.04 16.81
C SER A 182 7.80 -19.99 16.75
N ASP A 183 8.38 -20.32 15.58
CA ASP A 183 9.82 -20.19 15.30
C ASP A 183 10.15 -18.79 14.81
N VAL A 184 9.22 -18.15 14.08
CA VAL A 184 9.37 -16.79 13.52
C VAL A 184 8.07 -16.04 13.74
N GLU A 185 8.18 -14.80 14.18
CA GLU A 185 7.04 -13.86 14.23
C GLU A 185 7.30 -12.67 13.33
N LEU A 186 6.31 -12.35 12.51
CA LEU A 186 6.32 -11.21 11.59
C LEU A 186 5.45 -10.09 12.15
N GLY A 187 5.91 -8.85 12.01
CA GLY A 187 5.11 -7.66 12.35
C GLY A 187 5.63 -6.39 11.70
N GLY A 188 4.87 -5.31 11.82
CA GLY A 188 5.33 -3.98 11.44
C GLY A 188 6.46 -3.49 12.39
N THR A 189 7.25 -2.52 11.94
CA THR A 189 8.28 -1.90 12.79
C THR A 189 7.68 -1.28 14.06
N ASP A 190 6.42 -0.83 14.02
CA ASP A 190 5.68 -0.31 15.17
C ASP A 190 5.29 -1.41 16.18
N GLN A 191 5.32 -2.68 15.79
CA GLN A 191 5.03 -3.83 16.65
C GLN A 191 6.27 -4.42 17.35
N LYS A 192 7.47 -3.91 17.03
CA LYS A 192 8.74 -4.50 17.49
C LYS A 192 8.77 -4.80 19.00
N PHE A 193 8.28 -3.88 19.82
CA PHE A 193 8.23 -4.09 21.27
C PHE A 193 7.40 -5.31 21.64
N ASN A 194 6.19 -5.44 21.11
CA ASN A 194 5.29 -6.57 21.42
C ASN A 194 5.90 -7.91 20.93
N LEU A 195 6.57 -7.92 19.78
CA LEU A 195 7.23 -9.10 19.24
C LEU A 195 8.40 -9.54 20.15
N LEU A 196 9.12 -8.60 20.75
CA LEU A 196 10.18 -8.88 21.70
C LEU A 196 9.64 -9.43 23.01
N VAL A 197 8.49 -8.93 23.49
CA VAL A 197 7.79 -9.52 24.65
C VAL A 197 7.48 -11.00 24.41
N GLY A 198 7.05 -11.37 23.19
CA GLY A 198 6.85 -12.77 22.80
C GLY A 198 8.10 -13.63 22.99
N ARG A 199 9.26 -13.12 22.59
CA ARG A 199 10.56 -13.81 22.82
C ARG A 199 10.86 -13.99 24.30
N ASP A 200 10.64 -12.97 25.11
CA ASP A 200 10.91 -13.00 26.53
C ASP A 200 9.97 -14.00 27.23
N LEU A 201 8.71 -14.03 26.86
CA LEU A 201 7.75 -15.00 27.38
C LEU A 201 8.09 -16.43 26.96
N GLN A 202 8.47 -16.67 25.71
CA GLN A 202 8.93 -18.01 25.30
C GLN A 202 10.08 -18.52 26.18
N ARG A 203 11.08 -17.65 26.50
CA ARG A 203 12.14 -18.02 27.45
C ARG A 203 11.59 -18.36 28.85
N ALA A 204 10.66 -17.54 29.35
CA ALA A 204 10.04 -17.76 30.66
C ALA A 204 9.24 -19.08 30.73
N TYR A 205 8.68 -19.48 29.58
CA TYR A 205 7.99 -20.77 29.42
C TYR A 205 8.89 -21.89 28.88
N GLU A 206 10.21 -21.77 29.05
CA GLU A 206 11.22 -22.77 28.66
C GLU A 206 11.20 -23.17 27.18
N GLN A 207 10.76 -22.27 26.31
CA GLN A 207 10.79 -22.45 24.86
C GLN A 207 11.98 -21.73 24.21
N LYS A 208 12.41 -22.20 23.03
CA LYS A 208 13.39 -21.46 22.24
C LYS A 208 12.74 -20.13 21.78
N PRO A 209 13.41 -18.98 21.98
CA PRO A 209 12.87 -17.70 21.53
C PRO A 209 12.77 -17.64 20.01
N GLN A 210 11.63 -17.18 19.54
CA GLN A 210 11.36 -16.97 18.11
C GLN A 210 12.30 -15.94 17.47
N ILE A 211 12.51 -16.04 16.19
CA ILE A 211 13.07 -14.98 15.36
C ILE A 211 11.99 -13.91 15.19
N VAL A 212 12.38 -12.65 15.29
CA VAL A 212 11.49 -11.52 14.98
C VAL A 212 11.93 -10.88 13.67
N LEU A 213 10.97 -10.74 12.75
CA LEU A 213 11.20 -10.12 11.46
C LEU A 213 10.23 -8.95 11.32
N THR A 214 10.77 -7.74 11.22
CA THR A 214 9.94 -6.53 11.10
C THR A 214 9.89 -6.01 9.68
N MET A 215 8.69 -5.68 9.24
CA MET A 215 8.43 -5.04 7.95
C MET A 215 8.21 -3.54 8.15
N PRO A 216 8.66 -2.70 7.22
CA PRO A 216 8.39 -1.29 7.27
C PRO A 216 6.89 -1.02 7.12
N LEU A 217 6.42 0.08 7.70
CA LEU A 217 5.09 0.57 7.44
C LEU A 217 5.04 1.16 6.03
N LEU A 218 4.02 0.78 5.26
CA LEU A 218 3.81 1.33 3.93
C LEU A 218 3.16 2.72 4.08
N GLU A 219 3.74 3.71 3.41
CA GLU A 219 3.18 5.04 3.31
C GLU A 219 1.90 5.02 2.47
N GLY A 220 0.94 5.86 2.83
CA GLY A 220 -0.28 6.05 2.07
C GLY A 220 -0.06 6.85 0.79
N THR A 221 -1.15 7.14 0.07
CA THR A 221 -1.10 7.89 -1.20
C THR A 221 -0.53 9.30 -1.07
N ASP A 222 -0.46 9.83 0.16
CA ASP A 222 0.18 11.11 0.50
C ASP A 222 1.72 11.05 0.51
N GLY A 223 2.30 9.83 0.54
CA GLY A 223 3.74 9.62 0.54
C GLY A 223 4.47 10.01 1.83
N VAL A 224 3.76 10.33 2.90
CA VAL A 224 4.33 10.86 4.16
C VAL A 224 3.91 10.03 5.37
N GLN A 225 2.60 9.83 5.54
CA GLN A 225 2.06 9.14 6.70
C GLN A 225 1.84 7.66 6.35
N LYS A 226 1.92 6.80 7.38
CA LYS A 226 1.57 5.38 7.19
C LYS A 226 0.17 5.26 6.61
N MET A 227 0.00 4.30 5.73
CA MET A 227 -1.30 4.01 5.13
C MET A 227 -2.34 3.70 6.21
N SER A 228 -3.45 4.42 6.18
CA SER A 228 -4.55 4.26 7.14
C SER A 228 -5.87 4.77 6.56
N LYS A 229 -6.95 4.05 6.84
CA LYS A 229 -8.32 4.50 6.48
C LYS A 229 -8.69 5.82 7.17
N SER A 230 -8.30 6.00 8.43
CA SER A 230 -8.59 7.22 9.19
C SER A 230 -7.88 8.47 8.67
N LEU A 231 -6.83 8.29 7.87
CA LEU A 231 -6.08 9.37 7.22
C LEU A 231 -6.52 9.61 5.77
N ASN A 232 -7.49 8.86 5.26
CA ASN A 232 -7.95 8.92 3.87
C ASN A 232 -6.83 8.78 2.83
N ASN A 233 -5.75 8.09 3.17
CA ASN A 233 -4.59 7.84 2.32
C ASN A 233 -4.41 6.37 1.95
N SER A 234 -5.44 5.55 2.17
CA SER A 234 -5.38 4.10 1.98
C SER A 234 -5.87 3.64 0.61
N ILE A 235 -5.29 2.53 0.14
CA ILE A 235 -5.76 1.75 -1.00
C ILE A 235 -6.27 0.42 -0.43
N GLY A 236 -7.58 0.19 -0.51
CA GLY A 236 -8.24 -1.00 0.03
C GLY A 236 -8.06 -2.21 -0.89
N VAL A 237 -7.97 -3.40 -0.32
CA VAL A 237 -7.89 -4.67 -1.08
C VAL A 237 -9.19 -4.93 -1.87
N PHE A 238 -10.32 -4.41 -1.39
CA PHE A 238 -11.62 -4.49 -2.06
C PHE A 238 -12.04 -3.19 -2.75
N ASP A 239 -11.14 -2.20 -2.86
CA ASP A 239 -11.45 -1.03 -3.67
C ASP A 239 -11.79 -1.47 -5.11
N PRO A 240 -12.77 -0.84 -5.77
CA PRO A 240 -13.05 -1.12 -7.18
C PRO A 240 -11.79 -1.01 -8.04
N PRO A 241 -11.62 -1.85 -9.08
CA PRO A 241 -10.41 -1.88 -9.92
C PRO A 241 -9.96 -0.50 -10.41
N ASN A 242 -10.90 0.31 -10.90
CA ASN A 242 -10.63 1.66 -11.40
C ASN A 242 -10.15 2.62 -10.31
N GLU A 243 -10.72 2.50 -9.10
CA GLU A 243 -10.32 3.32 -7.94
C GLU A 243 -8.93 2.92 -7.45
N MET A 244 -8.68 1.60 -7.29
CA MET A 244 -7.37 1.07 -6.92
C MET A 244 -6.29 1.51 -7.92
N PHE A 245 -6.56 1.35 -9.22
CA PHE A 245 -5.67 1.77 -10.30
C PHE A 245 -5.37 3.28 -10.23
N GLY A 246 -6.41 4.11 -10.12
CA GLY A 246 -6.28 5.56 -10.02
C GLY A 246 -5.49 6.02 -8.80
N LYS A 247 -5.68 5.38 -7.64
CA LYS A 247 -4.92 5.67 -6.41
C LYS A 247 -3.44 5.32 -6.58
N ILE A 248 -3.11 4.18 -7.18
CA ILE A 248 -1.71 3.79 -7.46
C ILE A 248 -1.08 4.78 -8.46
N MET A 249 -1.79 5.17 -9.49
CA MET A 249 -1.28 6.16 -10.45
C MET A 249 -1.07 7.56 -9.85
N SER A 250 -1.71 7.86 -8.72
CA SER A 250 -1.61 9.18 -8.03
C SER A 250 -0.38 9.32 -7.12
N ILE A 251 0.27 8.21 -6.73
CA ILE A 251 1.45 8.27 -5.84
C ILE A 251 2.66 8.93 -6.53
N SER A 252 3.61 9.43 -5.75
CA SER A 252 4.86 9.97 -6.28
C SER A 252 5.73 8.89 -6.94
N ASP A 253 6.68 9.27 -7.78
CA ASP A 253 7.59 8.32 -8.42
C ASP A 253 8.55 7.68 -7.40
N GLU A 254 8.88 8.40 -6.32
CA GLU A 254 9.67 7.85 -5.21
C GLU A 254 8.89 6.76 -4.46
N LEU A 255 7.63 7.04 -4.13
CA LEU A 255 6.76 6.08 -3.44
C LEU A 255 6.45 4.86 -4.32
N MET A 256 6.38 5.03 -5.64
CA MET A 256 6.21 3.91 -6.58
C MET A 256 7.29 2.84 -6.40
N TRP A 257 8.57 3.22 -6.25
CA TRP A 257 9.66 2.25 -6.04
C TRP A 257 9.53 1.51 -4.72
N ARG A 258 9.01 2.20 -3.70
CA ARG A 258 8.71 1.59 -2.40
C ARG A 258 7.60 0.54 -2.53
N TYR A 259 6.54 0.85 -3.31
CA TYR A 259 5.46 -0.10 -3.57
C TYR A 259 5.96 -1.30 -4.38
N TYR A 260 6.83 -1.09 -5.36
CA TYR A 260 7.49 -2.19 -6.07
C TYR A 260 8.27 -3.11 -5.12
N GLU A 261 9.05 -2.54 -4.21
CA GLU A 261 9.84 -3.31 -3.25
C GLU A 261 8.96 -4.20 -2.35
N LEU A 262 7.85 -3.65 -1.86
CA LEU A 262 7.06 -4.25 -0.79
C LEU A 262 5.85 -5.05 -1.26
N LEU A 263 5.30 -4.76 -2.44
CA LEU A 263 4.03 -5.31 -2.92
C LEU A 263 4.14 -6.09 -4.23
N SER A 264 5.18 -5.83 -5.05
CA SER A 264 5.35 -6.44 -6.36
C SER A 264 6.09 -7.77 -6.30
N GLN A 265 5.84 -8.63 -7.28
CA GLN A 265 6.55 -9.90 -7.48
C GLN A 265 7.83 -9.74 -8.32
N VAL A 266 8.09 -8.56 -8.90
CA VAL A 266 9.32 -8.24 -9.64
C VAL A 266 10.54 -8.56 -8.78
N SER A 267 11.52 -9.27 -9.31
CA SER A 267 12.72 -9.65 -8.56
C SER A 267 13.55 -8.43 -8.11
N THR A 268 14.37 -8.60 -7.08
CA THR A 268 15.24 -7.53 -6.59
C THR A 268 16.22 -7.04 -7.65
N ASP A 269 16.75 -7.96 -8.46
CA ASP A 269 17.70 -7.63 -9.52
C ASP A 269 17.02 -6.86 -10.67
N GLU A 270 15.81 -7.26 -11.01
CA GLU A 270 14.97 -6.61 -12.02
C GLU A 270 14.51 -5.21 -11.57
N LEU A 271 14.10 -5.07 -10.29
CA LEU A 271 13.76 -3.78 -9.70
C LEU A 271 14.95 -2.81 -9.73
N GLY A 272 16.15 -3.30 -9.41
CA GLY A 272 17.39 -2.51 -9.52
C GLY A 272 17.64 -2.03 -10.96
N SER A 273 17.48 -2.91 -11.95
CA SER A 273 17.60 -2.56 -13.36
C SER A 273 16.57 -1.51 -13.80
N MET A 274 15.30 -1.66 -13.38
CA MET A 274 14.25 -0.67 -13.69
C MET A 274 14.58 0.71 -13.10
N GLN A 275 15.09 0.77 -11.86
CA GLN A 275 15.49 2.01 -11.22
C GLN A 275 16.65 2.70 -11.95
N GLU A 276 17.64 1.95 -12.41
CA GLU A 276 18.75 2.49 -13.21
C GLU A 276 18.28 3.02 -14.57
N GLN A 277 17.40 2.28 -15.25
CA GLN A 277 16.81 2.72 -16.51
C GLN A 277 15.97 3.98 -16.32
N ALA A 278 15.23 4.11 -15.20
CA ALA A 278 14.49 5.33 -14.92
C ALA A 278 15.42 6.53 -14.66
N LYS A 279 16.53 6.34 -13.94
CA LYS A 279 17.55 7.39 -13.71
C LYS A 279 18.23 7.84 -14.99
N SER A 280 18.50 6.93 -15.91
CA SER A 280 19.11 7.24 -17.21
C SER A 280 18.11 7.82 -18.24
N GLY A 281 16.81 7.82 -17.93
CA GLY A 281 15.75 8.25 -18.85
C GLY A 281 15.34 7.21 -19.90
N ALA A 282 15.90 5.99 -19.85
CA ALA A 282 15.53 4.89 -20.73
C ALA A 282 14.13 4.30 -20.40
N LEU A 283 13.73 4.36 -19.13
CA LEU A 283 12.38 3.98 -18.66
C LEU A 283 11.64 5.23 -18.18
N ASN A 284 10.47 5.49 -18.74
CA ASN A 284 9.59 6.55 -18.22
C ASN A 284 8.93 6.10 -16.92
N PRO A 285 9.09 6.83 -15.79
CA PRO A 285 8.46 6.46 -14.50
C PRO A 285 6.95 6.26 -14.60
N LYS A 286 6.26 6.99 -15.47
CA LYS A 286 4.83 6.80 -15.73
C LYS A 286 4.54 5.39 -16.23
N ASN A 287 5.37 4.84 -17.12
CA ASN A 287 5.16 3.49 -17.64
C ASN A 287 5.41 2.43 -16.55
N ALA A 288 6.47 2.60 -15.75
CA ALA A 288 6.70 1.76 -14.59
C ALA A 288 5.49 1.78 -13.63
N LYS A 289 4.93 2.96 -13.37
CA LYS A 289 3.75 3.09 -12.49
C LYS A 289 2.50 2.43 -13.09
N LEU A 290 2.31 2.49 -14.39
CA LEU A 290 1.23 1.78 -15.09
C LEU A 290 1.36 0.26 -14.92
N GLU A 291 2.56 -0.28 -15.08
CA GLU A 291 2.80 -1.72 -14.90
C GLU A 291 2.58 -2.14 -13.43
N LEU A 292 3.05 -1.35 -12.45
CA LEU A 292 2.77 -1.59 -11.04
C LEU A 292 1.26 -1.59 -10.74
N ALA A 293 0.52 -0.62 -11.30
CA ALA A 293 -0.93 -0.55 -11.11
C ALA A 293 -1.64 -1.76 -11.73
N ARG A 294 -1.23 -2.21 -12.92
CA ARG A 294 -1.74 -3.43 -13.54
C ARG A 294 -1.45 -4.66 -12.70
N GLU A 295 -0.23 -4.81 -12.20
CA GLU A 295 0.17 -5.93 -11.37
C GLU A 295 -0.68 -6.00 -10.10
N ILE A 296 -0.79 -4.89 -9.36
CA ILE A 296 -1.54 -4.86 -8.10
C ILE A 296 -3.04 -5.10 -8.35
N VAL A 297 -3.64 -4.46 -9.36
CA VAL A 297 -5.06 -4.70 -9.67
C VAL A 297 -5.28 -6.15 -10.12
N THR A 298 -4.38 -6.74 -10.91
CA THR A 298 -4.47 -8.14 -11.31
C THR A 298 -4.45 -9.08 -10.11
N LEU A 299 -3.62 -8.80 -9.11
CA LEU A 299 -3.49 -9.62 -7.90
C LEU A 299 -4.78 -9.67 -7.08
N TYR A 300 -5.47 -8.54 -6.94
CA TYR A 300 -6.66 -8.44 -6.09
C TYR A 300 -7.98 -8.64 -6.84
N HIS A 301 -7.97 -8.52 -8.16
CA HIS A 301 -9.14 -8.68 -9.03
C HIS A 301 -8.83 -9.69 -10.15
N SER A 302 -8.62 -9.20 -11.38
CA SER A 302 -8.23 -10.03 -12.52
C SER A 302 -7.43 -9.22 -13.55
N SER A 303 -6.72 -9.92 -14.45
CA SER A 303 -6.01 -9.28 -15.55
C SER A 303 -6.97 -8.51 -16.48
N ALA A 304 -8.17 -9.03 -16.73
CA ALA A 304 -9.16 -8.35 -17.55
C ALA A 304 -9.64 -7.02 -16.92
N GLU A 305 -9.87 -7.01 -15.60
CA GLU A 305 -10.25 -5.80 -14.87
C GLU A 305 -9.10 -4.80 -14.77
N ALA A 306 -7.86 -5.26 -14.64
CA ALA A 306 -6.68 -4.41 -14.68
C ALA A 306 -6.52 -3.68 -16.02
N GLU A 307 -6.71 -4.38 -17.15
CA GLU A 307 -6.67 -3.77 -18.48
C GLU A 307 -7.84 -2.81 -18.72
N ALA A 308 -9.04 -3.15 -18.24
CA ALA A 308 -10.20 -2.24 -18.30
C ALA A 308 -9.93 -0.96 -17.50
N ALA A 309 -9.39 -1.07 -16.29
CA ALA A 309 -9.05 0.07 -15.44
C ALA A 309 -7.94 0.94 -16.08
N ALA A 310 -6.93 0.34 -16.70
CA ALA A 310 -5.89 1.05 -17.43
C ALA A 310 -6.46 1.84 -18.61
N GLY A 311 -7.35 1.21 -19.41
CA GLY A 311 -8.01 1.86 -20.55
C GLY A 311 -8.90 3.03 -20.10
N GLU A 312 -9.67 2.87 -19.02
CA GLU A 312 -10.50 3.94 -18.47
C GLU A 312 -9.64 5.09 -17.92
N PHE A 313 -8.56 4.78 -17.20
CA PHE A 313 -7.62 5.78 -16.71
C PHE A 313 -7.03 6.62 -17.87
N GLU A 314 -6.60 5.98 -18.96
CA GLU A 314 -6.13 6.70 -20.14
C GLU A 314 -7.21 7.59 -20.77
N ASN A 315 -8.45 7.08 -20.87
CA ASN A 315 -9.58 7.82 -21.43
C ASN A 315 -9.93 9.05 -20.58
N VAL A 316 -9.95 8.90 -19.25
CA VAL A 316 -10.19 10.02 -18.32
C VAL A 316 -9.08 11.07 -18.45
N PHE A 317 -7.82 10.66 -18.61
CA PHE A 317 -6.71 11.61 -18.84
C PHE A 317 -6.80 12.30 -20.19
N LYS A 318 -7.18 11.58 -21.25
CA LYS A 318 -7.45 12.16 -22.57
C LYS A 318 -8.61 13.16 -22.49
N LYS A 319 -9.69 12.84 -21.78
CA LYS A 319 -10.86 13.73 -21.57
C LYS A 319 -10.60 14.89 -20.60
N LYS A 320 -9.83 14.69 -19.51
CA LYS A 320 -9.45 15.78 -18.57
C LYS A 320 -8.54 16.85 -19.20
N ASN A 321 -7.94 16.59 -20.36
CA ASN A 321 -7.25 17.60 -21.12
C ASN A 321 -8.20 18.48 -21.96
N LEU A 322 -9.49 18.13 -22.02
CA LEU A 322 -10.55 18.88 -22.69
C LEU A 322 -11.55 19.32 -21.61
N PRO A 323 -11.81 20.64 -21.45
CA PRO A 323 -12.92 21.12 -20.60
C PRO A 323 -14.26 20.53 -21.04
N GLU A 324 -15.17 20.30 -20.09
CA GLU A 324 -16.52 19.79 -20.41
C GLU A 324 -17.31 20.78 -21.31
N ASP A 325 -17.00 22.07 -21.23
CA ASP A 325 -17.59 23.15 -22.07
C ASP A 325 -16.53 23.73 -23.01
N ILE A 326 -16.21 23.03 -24.10
CA ILE A 326 -15.42 23.59 -25.17
C ILE A 326 -16.35 24.38 -26.11
N PRO A 327 -16.08 25.67 -26.36
CA PRO A 327 -16.82 26.40 -27.38
C PRO A 327 -16.71 25.69 -28.72
N VAL A 328 -17.86 25.37 -29.31
CA VAL A 328 -17.93 24.76 -30.64
C VAL A 328 -18.41 25.83 -31.61
N ILE A 329 -17.74 25.91 -32.74
CA ILE A 329 -18.16 26.78 -33.87
C ILE A 329 -18.33 25.94 -35.14
N THR A 330 -19.30 26.31 -35.96
CA THR A 330 -19.43 25.75 -37.30
C THR A 330 -18.30 26.31 -38.19
N GLY A 331 -17.74 25.47 -39.03
CA GLY A 331 -16.73 25.84 -40.01
C GLY A 331 -17.24 26.88 -41.02
N TRP A 332 -16.41 27.24 -41.91
CA TRP A 332 -16.68 28.27 -42.94
C TRP A 332 -16.52 27.69 -44.35
N GLY A 333 -16.80 26.40 -44.53
CA GLY A 333 -16.71 25.70 -45.81
C GLY A 333 -15.26 25.48 -46.27
N GLN A 334 -15.08 25.44 -47.58
CA GLN A 334 -13.75 25.16 -48.20
C GLN A 334 -12.78 26.36 -48.21
N GLU A 335 -13.21 27.55 -47.77
CA GLU A 335 -12.31 28.67 -47.60
C GLU A 335 -11.23 28.39 -46.57
N THR A 336 -10.02 28.98 -46.78
CA THR A 336 -8.94 28.87 -45.79
C THR A 336 -8.84 30.14 -44.95
N ARG A 337 -8.58 29.98 -43.63
CA ARG A 337 -8.32 31.11 -42.72
C ARG A 337 -7.04 30.87 -41.94
N GLY A 338 -6.26 31.95 -41.85
CA GLY A 338 -5.01 31.89 -41.08
C GLY A 338 -5.26 31.66 -39.56
N ILE A 339 -4.40 30.87 -38.93
CA ILE A 339 -4.51 30.53 -37.52
C ILE A 339 -4.63 31.74 -36.59
N CYS A 340 -3.85 32.81 -36.85
CA CYS A 340 -3.91 34.02 -36.03
C CYS A 340 -5.26 34.74 -36.11
N THR A 341 -5.95 34.67 -37.23
CA THR A 341 -7.30 35.22 -37.45
C THR A 341 -8.31 34.38 -36.69
N ILE A 342 -8.27 33.05 -36.84
CA ILE A 342 -9.14 32.12 -36.11
C ILE A 342 -9.03 32.35 -34.61
N LEU A 343 -7.83 32.44 -34.06
CA LEU A 343 -7.59 32.65 -32.63
C LEU A 343 -8.16 33.98 -32.11
N LYS A 344 -8.07 35.06 -32.90
CA LYS A 344 -8.59 36.37 -32.52
C LYS A 344 -10.12 36.42 -32.63
N GLU A 345 -10.72 35.98 -33.73
CA GLU A 345 -12.15 36.03 -33.99
C GLU A 345 -12.92 35.26 -32.94
N ASN A 346 -12.38 34.13 -32.49
CA ASN A 346 -12.97 33.27 -31.47
C ASN A 346 -12.52 33.62 -30.03
N LYS A 347 -11.97 34.80 -29.81
CA LYS A 347 -11.57 35.32 -28.48
C LYS A 347 -10.60 34.45 -27.69
N LEU A 348 -9.84 33.59 -28.40
CA LEU A 348 -8.76 32.80 -27.80
C LEU A 348 -7.52 33.66 -27.53
N THR A 349 -7.42 34.77 -28.26
CA THR A 349 -6.39 35.80 -28.06
C THR A 349 -6.98 37.21 -28.28
N ASP A 350 -6.42 38.20 -27.59
CA ASP A 350 -6.90 39.60 -27.68
C ASP A 350 -6.53 40.28 -29.03
N SER A 351 -5.54 39.75 -29.73
CA SER A 351 -5.09 40.30 -31.00
C SER A 351 -4.32 39.25 -31.82
N THR A 352 -4.20 39.48 -33.14
CA THR A 352 -3.38 38.66 -34.02
C THR A 352 -1.89 38.71 -33.64
N SER A 353 -1.41 39.83 -33.09
CA SER A 353 -0.06 39.96 -32.54
C SER A 353 0.15 39.07 -31.28
N ALA A 354 -0.83 38.98 -30.42
CA ALA A 354 -0.81 38.09 -29.28
C ALA A 354 -0.83 36.59 -29.74
N ALA A 355 -1.64 36.28 -30.75
CA ALA A 355 -1.66 34.96 -31.37
C ALA A 355 -0.29 34.54 -31.90
N ARG A 356 0.38 35.41 -32.70
CA ARG A 356 1.74 35.17 -33.23
C ARG A 356 2.74 34.86 -32.12
N ARG A 357 2.75 35.67 -31.07
CA ARG A 357 3.63 35.44 -29.90
C ARG A 357 3.40 34.09 -29.23
N LEU A 358 2.14 33.66 -29.03
CA LEU A 358 1.84 32.39 -28.44
C LEU A 358 2.20 31.19 -29.32
N ILE A 359 2.06 31.32 -30.64
CA ILE A 359 2.53 30.33 -31.61
C ILE A 359 4.06 30.18 -31.53
N GLN A 360 4.81 31.31 -31.58
CA GLN A 360 6.27 31.32 -31.46
C GLN A 360 6.76 30.72 -30.14
N GLN A 361 5.98 30.87 -29.05
CA GLN A 361 6.25 30.27 -27.74
C GLN A 361 5.87 28.77 -27.68
N GLY A 362 5.35 28.18 -28.76
CA GLY A 362 4.90 26.79 -28.81
C GLY A 362 3.68 26.52 -27.92
N SER A 363 2.87 27.55 -27.63
CA SER A 363 1.71 27.48 -26.75
C SER A 363 0.38 27.23 -27.48
N VAL A 364 0.40 27.01 -28.78
CA VAL A 364 -0.78 26.72 -29.63
C VAL A 364 -0.63 25.33 -30.24
N THR A 365 -1.67 24.50 -30.10
CA THR A 365 -1.75 23.20 -30.74
C THR A 365 -3.07 23.06 -31.51
N VAL A 366 -3.04 22.34 -32.62
CA VAL A 366 -4.23 21.94 -33.40
C VAL A 366 -4.19 20.43 -33.54
N ASN A 367 -5.27 19.75 -33.13
CA ASN A 367 -5.38 18.29 -33.05
C ASN A 367 -4.22 17.63 -32.31
N GLY A 368 -3.69 18.32 -31.28
CA GLY A 368 -2.56 17.85 -30.47
C GLY A 368 -1.18 18.16 -31.00
N GLU A 369 -1.05 18.60 -32.27
CA GLU A 369 0.22 18.98 -32.87
C GLU A 369 0.52 20.49 -32.69
N LYS A 370 1.77 20.81 -32.36
CA LYS A 370 2.19 22.22 -32.20
C LYS A 370 2.17 22.96 -33.53
N VAL A 371 1.50 24.10 -33.54
CA VAL A 371 1.58 25.04 -34.66
C VAL A 371 2.89 25.82 -34.54
N SER A 372 3.76 25.70 -35.53
CA SER A 372 5.05 26.41 -35.61
C SER A 372 5.05 27.57 -36.62
N ASP A 373 4.17 27.52 -37.64
CA ASP A 373 4.04 28.57 -38.61
C ASP A 373 2.88 29.52 -38.26
N VAL A 374 3.21 30.79 -38.07
CA VAL A 374 2.23 31.85 -37.76
C VAL A 374 1.28 32.19 -38.94
N ASN A 375 1.65 31.75 -40.13
CA ASN A 375 0.84 31.92 -41.34
C ASN A 375 0.10 30.66 -41.75
N GLN A 376 0.13 29.61 -40.94
CA GLN A 376 -0.57 28.36 -41.22
C GLN A 376 -2.05 28.62 -41.42
N GLU A 377 -2.64 28.05 -42.46
CA GLU A 377 -4.05 28.20 -42.82
C GLU A 377 -4.80 26.88 -42.58
N PHE A 378 -6.10 27.00 -42.24
CA PHE A 378 -6.99 25.90 -42.00
C PHE A 378 -8.28 26.07 -42.79
N SER A 379 -8.74 24.99 -43.39
CA SER A 379 -10.01 24.95 -44.15
C SER A 379 -11.16 24.70 -43.18
N GLY A 380 -12.32 25.34 -43.44
CA GLY A 380 -13.48 25.20 -42.53
C GLY A 380 -14.33 23.93 -42.80
N ASP A 381 -13.97 23.08 -43.75
CA ASP A 381 -14.63 21.82 -44.06
C ASP A 381 -14.09 20.63 -43.27
N LYS A 382 -13.19 20.87 -42.31
CA LYS A 382 -12.57 19.83 -41.46
C LYS A 382 -12.76 20.13 -39.99
N GLU A 383 -12.75 19.04 -39.20
CA GLU A 383 -12.82 19.14 -37.75
C GLU A 383 -11.42 19.50 -37.17
N TYR A 384 -11.40 20.50 -36.28
CA TYR A 384 -10.19 20.90 -35.58
C TYR A 384 -10.45 21.09 -34.08
N MET A 385 -9.53 20.60 -33.27
CA MET A 385 -9.45 20.89 -31.85
C MET A 385 -8.25 21.84 -31.62
N ILE A 386 -8.53 23.08 -31.35
CA ILE A 386 -7.51 24.13 -31.12
C ILE A 386 -7.34 24.31 -29.61
N LYS A 387 -6.10 24.30 -29.11
CA LYS A 387 -5.74 24.61 -27.74
C LYS A 387 -4.74 25.74 -27.69
N VAL A 388 -5.00 26.71 -26.77
CA VAL A 388 -4.11 27.86 -26.56
C VAL A 388 -3.74 27.93 -25.06
N GLY A 389 -2.46 27.69 -24.78
CA GLY A 389 -1.96 27.59 -23.41
C GLY A 389 -2.60 26.41 -22.65
N LYS A 390 -2.83 26.57 -21.35
CA LYS A 390 -3.34 25.48 -20.48
C LYS A 390 -4.85 25.38 -20.41
N LYS A 391 -5.60 26.45 -20.73
CA LYS A 391 -7.02 26.58 -20.34
C LYS A 391 -7.97 26.99 -21.47
N ARG A 392 -7.49 27.42 -22.63
CA ARG A 392 -8.35 27.91 -23.71
C ARG A 392 -8.43 26.89 -24.82
N PHE A 393 -9.66 26.52 -25.19
CA PHE A 393 -9.95 25.50 -26.20
C PHE A 393 -11.03 26.01 -27.17
N LEU A 394 -11.04 25.52 -28.38
CA LEU A 394 -12.05 25.74 -29.39
C LEU A 394 -12.17 24.48 -30.24
N LYS A 395 -13.40 24.02 -30.44
CA LYS A 395 -13.71 22.98 -31.43
C LYS A 395 -14.30 23.64 -32.66
N ILE A 396 -13.79 23.30 -33.85
CA ILE A 396 -14.36 23.65 -35.13
C ILE A 396 -14.97 22.38 -35.70
N GLU A 397 -16.25 22.39 -36.02
CA GLU A 397 -16.94 21.30 -36.70
C GLU A 397 -17.15 21.68 -38.17
N PRO A 398 -17.03 20.75 -39.14
CA PRO A 398 -17.25 21.05 -40.55
C PRO A 398 -18.67 21.58 -40.78
N ASP A 399 -18.82 22.46 -41.78
CA ASP A 399 -20.08 23.02 -42.20
C ASP A 399 -20.90 21.99 -42.99
#